data_d710681818476adc87753a812af7150a
#
_entry.id   d710681818476adc87753a812af7150a
#
_cell.length_a   1.000
_cell.length_b   1.000
_cell.length_c   1.000
_cell.angle_alpha   90.00
_cell.angle_beta   90.00
_cell.angle_gamma   90.00
#
_symmetry.space_group_name_H-M   'P 1'
#
loop_
_entity.id
_entity.type
_entity.pdbx_description
1 polymer ?
#
loop_
_entity_poly.entity_id
_entity_poly.type
_entity_poly.pdbx_seq_one_letter_code
_entity_poly.pdbx_strand_id
1 'polypeptide(L)'
;ASRGLGDVYKRQEFGERKVKMPEADFIGEPFPVRPHNLDTNHHVNNAQFISLTIECLPKDFSVHRMRAEYKQQAHLGDILCPRRAEMENGCFVSLNDEKGQSYVVVEFQ
;
A
#
# COMPACT_ATOMS: atom_id res chain seq x y z
N ALA A 1 17.28 -5.98 7.19
CA ALA A 1 16.16 -6.13 6.30
C ALA A 1 15.06 -5.15 6.64
N SER A 2 14.52 -5.20 7.85
CA SER A 2 13.49 -4.26 8.24
C SER A 2 14.02 -2.83 8.27
N ARG A 3 15.29 -2.68 8.52
CA ARG A 3 15.92 -1.39 8.56
C ARG A 3 15.95 -0.74 7.18
N GLY A 4 16.32 -1.50 6.17
CA GLY A 4 16.31 -0.98 4.81
C GLY A 4 14.91 -0.61 4.37
N LEU A 5 13.94 -1.42 4.72
CA LEU A 5 12.56 -1.15 4.41
C LEU A 5 12.09 0.11 5.13
N GLY A 6 12.50 0.28 6.39
CA GLY A 6 12.16 1.47 7.15
C GLY A 6 12.75 2.74 6.55
N ASP A 7 13.99 2.66 6.05
CA ASP A 7 14.62 3.80 5.41
C ASP A 7 13.91 4.20 4.13
N VAL A 8 13.52 3.23 3.33
CA VAL A 8 12.77 3.49 2.12
C VAL A 8 11.43 4.13 2.48
N TYR A 9 10.76 3.60 3.47
CA TYR A 9 9.50 4.13 3.94
C TYR A 9 9.63 5.58 4.38
N LYS A 10 10.64 5.91 5.17
CA LYS A 10 10.85 7.27 5.62
C LYS A 10 11.08 8.24 4.49
N ARG A 11 11.84 7.81 3.48
CA ARG A 11 12.06 8.66 2.33
C ARG A 11 10.78 8.94 1.58
N GLN A 12 9.92 7.95 1.50
CA GLN A 12 8.67 8.11 0.78
C GLN A 12 7.74 9.09 1.48
N GLU A 13 7.85 9.23 2.80
CA GLU A 13 7.05 10.20 3.52
C GLU A 13 7.34 11.62 3.08
N PHE A 14 8.56 11.89 2.70
CA PHE A 14 8.97 13.24 2.28
C PHE A 14 9.00 13.40 0.78
N GLY A 15 8.82 12.31 0.08
CA GLY A 15 8.92 12.34 -1.35
C GLY A 15 7.68 12.95 -1.97
N GLU A 16 7.90 13.84 -2.87
CA GLU A 16 6.82 14.40 -3.66
C GLU A 16 6.59 13.54 -4.88
N ARG A 17 7.18 12.37 -4.90
CA ARG A 17 7.08 11.47 -6.02
C ARG A 17 5.71 10.86 -6.10
N LYS A 18 5.20 10.90 -7.29
CA LYS A 18 3.96 10.22 -7.60
C LYS A 18 4.29 8.82 -8.10
N VAL A 19 3.56 7.85 -7.61
CA VAL A 19 3.71 6.48 -8.06
C VAL A 19 2.55 6.19 -9.00
N LYS A 20 2.85 6.04 -10.26
CA LYS A 20 1.84 5.73 -11.25
C LYS A 20 1.70 4.22 -11.40
N MET A 21 0.56 3.73 -11.01
CA MET A 21 0.27 2.32 -11.14
C MET A 21 -0.32 2.02 -12.51
N PRO A 22 0.21 1.02 -13.21
CA PRO A 22 -0.44 0.59 -14.46
C PRO A 22 -1.77 -0.07 -14.15
N GLU A 23 -2.51 -0.41 -15.20
CA GLU A 23 -3.80 -1.05 -15.04
C GLU A 23 -3.64 -2.35 -14.27
N ALA A 24 -4.49 -2.57 -13.27
CA ALA A 24 -4.40 -3.75 -12.43
C ALA A 24 -4.83 -5.00 -13.19
N ASP A 25 -4.06 -6.07 -13.03
CA ASP A 25 -4.41 -7.37 -13.58
C ASP A 25 -4.99 -8.30 -12.52
N PHE A 26 -5.04 -7.86 -11.27
CA PHE A 26 -5.63 -8.62 -10.18
C PHE A 26 -6.36 -7.67 -9.23
N ILE A 27 -7.59 -8.02 -8.91
CA ILE A 27 -8.40 -7.27 -7.96
C ILE A 27 -8.72 -8.21 -6.82
N GLY A 28 -8.25 -7.84 -5.61
CA GLY A 28 -8.48 -8.64 -4.42
C GLY A 28 -9.82 -8.33 -3.79
N GLU A 29 -10.15 -9.10 -2.77
CA GLU A 29 -11.41 -8.90 -2.05
C GLU A 29 -11.32 -7.68 -1.14
N PRO A 30 -12.34 -6.83 -1.15
CA PRO A 30 -12.38 -5.71 -0.21
C PRO A 30 -12.42 -6.18 1.23
N PHE A 31 -11.82 -5.39 2.11
CA PHE A 31 -11.84 -5.68 3.54
C PHE A 31 -11.92 -4.38 4.32
N PRO A 32 -12.52 -4.42 5.52
CA PRO A 32 -12.67 -3.19 6.31
C PRO A 32 -11.41 -2.88 7.10
N VAL A 33 -11.21 -1.60 7.38
CA VAL A 33 -10.21 -1.17 8.36
C VAL A 33 -10.66 -1.66 9.73
N ARG A 34 -9.77 -2.35 10.43
CA ARG A 34 -10.06 -2.90 11.75
C ARG A 34 -9.39 -2.09 12.84
N PRO A 35 -9.87 -2.22 14.10
CA PRO A 35 -9.28 -1.44 15.19
C PRO A 35 -7.78 -1.57 15.34
N HIS A 36 -7.23 -2.76 15.11
CA HIS A 36 -5.78 -2.96 15.23
C HIS A 36 -4.96 -2.29 14.12
N ASN A 37 -5.63 -1.80 13.08
CA ASN A 37 -4.95 -1.06 12.01
C ASN A 37 -4.76 0.41 12.36
N LEU A 38 -5.38 0.87 13.45
CA LEU A 38 -5.41 2.29 13.79
C LEU A 38 -4.27 2.67 14.73
N ASP A 39 -3.82 3.90 14.59
CA ASP A 39 -2.87 4.48 15.54
C ASP A 39 -3.63 5.28 16.60
N THR A 40 -2.90 6.01 17.46
CA THR A 40 -3.52 6.79 18.52
C THR A 40 -4.40 7.93 18.01
N ASN A 41 -4.25 8.30 16.75
CA ASN A 41 -5.06 9.34 16.13
C ASN A 41 -6.28 8.76 15.40
N HIS A 42 -6.52 7.46 15.55
CA HIS A 42 -7.65 6.76 14.93
C HIS A 42 -7.59 6.71 13.41
N HIS A 43 -6.40 6.82 12.85
CA HIS A 43 -6.17 6.68 11.41
C HIS A 43 -5.28 5.47 11.16
N VAL A 44 -5.42 4.89 9.98
CA VAL A 44 -4.47 3.87 9.54
C VAL A 44 -3.16 4.59 9.26
N ASN A 45 -2.11 4.23 10.00
CA ASN A 45 -0.83 4.89 9.78
C ASN A 45 -0.12 4.28 8.57
N ASN A 46 0.94 4.98 8.13
CA ASN A 46 1.64 4.57 6.91
C ASN A 46 2.24 3.17 7.00
N ALA A 47 2.75 2.80 8.17
CA ALA A 47 3.34 1.46 8.34
C ALA A 47 2.29 0.37 8.20
N GLN A 48 1.08 0.62 8.68
CA GLN A 48 -0.02 -0.33 8.52
C GLN A 48 -0.43 -0.47 7.06
N PHE A 49 -0.48 0.63 6.33
CA PHE A 49 -0.76 0.57 4.90
C PHE A 49 0.28 -0.30 4.19
N ILE A 50 1.56 -0.11 4.50
CA ILE A 50 2.61 -0.91 3.88
C ILE A 50 2.44 -2.38 4.21
N SER A 51 2.16 -2.71 5.47
CA SER A 51 1.92 -4.10 5.86
C SER A 51 0.77 -4.72 5.09
N LEU A 52 -0.32 -3.97 4.93
CA LEU A 52 -1.48 -4.47 4.21
C LEU A 52 -1.17 -4.68 2.72
N THR A 53 -0.38 -3.78 2.12
CA THR A 53 -0.02 -3.95 0.71
C THR A 53 0.93 -5.13 0.51
N ILE A 54 1.81 -5.38 1.47
CA ILE A 54 2.71 -6.53 1.39
C ILE A 54 1.92 -7.83 1.38
N GLU A 55 0.83 -7.90 2.14
CA GLU A 55 -0.02 -9.09 2.15
C GLU A 55 -0.68 -9.36 0.79
N CYS A 56 -0.75 -8.34 -0.06
CA CYS A 56 -1.35 -8.49 -1.38
C CYS A 56 -0.35 -8.94 -2.45
N LEU A 57 0.93 -9.05 -2.09
CA LEU A 57 1.96 -9.45 -3.06
C LEU A 57 1.85 -10.93 -3.41
N PRO A 58 2.34 -11.32 -4.60
CA PRO A 58 2.42 -12.74 -4.92
C PRO A 58 3.26 -13.48 -3.89
N LYS A 59 2.93 -14.74 -3.66
CA LYS A 59 3.51 -15.54 -2.61
C LYS A 59 5.03 -15.61 -2.64
N ASP A 60 5.59 -15.67 -3.83
CA ASP A 60 7.03 -15.83 -4.01
C ASP A 60 7.77 -14.53 -4.24
N PHE A 61 7.08 -13.41 -4.07
CA PHE A 61 7.69 -12.11 -4.33
C PHE A 61 8.62 -11.71 -3.19
N SER A 62 9.86 -11.37 -3.53
CA SER A 62 10.83 -10.87 -2.56
C SER A 62 10.99 -9.37 -2.72
N VAL A 63 10.76 -8.64 -1.65
CA VAL A 63 10.85 -7.18 -1.68
C VAL A 63 12.29 -6.76 -1.41
N HIS A 64 12.88 -6.05 -2.36
CA HIS A 64 14.22 -5.47 -2.19
C HIS A 64 14.15 -3.97 -2.10
N ARG A 65 13.10 -3.38 -2.66
CA ARG A 65 12.97 -1.94 -2.76
C ARG A 65 11.50 -1.61 -2.87
N MET A 66 11.08 -0.47 -2.31
CA MET A 66 9.71 -0.03 -2.50
C MET A 66 9.62 1.48 -2.53
N ARG A 67 8.58 1.97 -3.19
CA ARG A 67 8.19 3.38 -3.17
C ARG A 67 6.70 3.44 -2.93
N ALA A 68 6.28 4.39 -2.12
CA ALA A 68 4.87 4.52 -1.78
C ALA A 68 4.42 5.97 -1.93
N GLU A 69 3.19 6.11 -2.38
CA GLU A 69 2.53 7.41 -2.40
C GLU A 69 1.26 7.29 -1.57
N TYR A 70 1.15 8.12 -0.52
CA TYR A 70 -0.01 8.13 0.38
C TYR A 70 -0.91 9.27 -0.06
N LYS A 71 -2.16 8.95 -0.39
CA LYS A 71 -3.06 9.90 -1.03
C LYS A 71 -4.20 10.36 -0.16
N GLN A 72 -4.68 9.53 0.75
CA GLN A 72 -5.74 9.91 1.67
C GLN A 72 -5.67 9.06 2.93
N GLN A 73 -6.32 9.53 3.97
CA GLN A 73 -6.37 8.82 5.23
C GLN A 73 -7.52 7.83 5.24
N ALA A 74 -7.34 6.74 5.98
CA ALA A 74 -8.39 5.75 6.17
C ALA A 74 -8.74 5.67 7.64
N HIS A 75 -10.00 5.40 7.92
CA HIS A 75 -10.57 5.37 9.26
C HIS A 75 -11.24 4.04 9.52
N LEU A 76 -11.58 3.80 10.79
CA LEU A 76 -12.27 2.58 11.17
C LEU A 76 -13.53 2.39 10.33
N GLY A 77 -13.69 1.20 9.80
CA GLY A 77 -14.87 0.86 9.01
C GLY A 77 -14.78 1.22 7.54
N ASP A 78 -13.79 2.01 7.15
CA ASP A 78 -13.57 2.27 5.73
C ASP A 78 -13.24 0.95 5.03
N ILE A 79 -13.72 0.80 3.81
CA ILE A 79 -13.48 -0.42 3.03
C ILE A 79 -12.28 -0.20 2.13
N LEU A 80 -11.31 -1.10 2.23
CA LEU A 80 -10.11 -1.06 1.42
C LEU A 80 -10.24 -2.07 0.28
N CYS A 81 -10.12 -1.59 -0.95
CA CYS A 81 -10.25 -2.43 -2.14
C CYS A 81 -8.87 -2.60 -2.76
N PRO A 82 -8.23 -3.77 -2.59
CA PRO A 82 -6.87 -3.96 -3.10
C PRO A 82 -6.84 -4.25 -4.58
N ARG A 83 -5.82 -3.71 -5.24
CA ARG A 83 -5.53 -4.01 -6.64
C ARG A 83 -4.04 -4.23 -6.80
N ARG A 84 -3.69 -5.09 -7.74
CA ARG A 84 -2.30 -5.44 -7.98
C ARG A 84 -2.03 -5.48 -9.47
N ALA A 85 -0.86 -4.96 -9.86
CA ALA A 85 -0.37 -5.05 -11.23
C ALA A 85 1.03 -5.65 -11.18
N GLU A 86 1.20 -6.83 -11.79
CA GLU A 86 2.50 -7.49 -11.82
C GLU A 86 3.26 -7.05 -13.07
N MET A 87 4.51 -6.66 -12.85
CA MET A 87 5.39 -6.22 -13.91
C MET A 87 6.58 -7.16 -14.01
N GLU A 88 7.34 -7.04 -15.07
CA GLU A 88 8.50 -7.90 -15.28
C GLU A 88 9.49 -7.83 -14.12
N ASN A 89 9.74 -6.65 -13.61
CA ASN A 89 10.74 -6.44 -12.55
C ASN A 89 10.13 -5.94 -11.25
N GLY A 90 8.84 -6.11 -11.06
CA GLY A 90 8.25 -5.60 -9.86
C GLY A 90 6.75 -5.81 -9.81
N CYS A 91 6.14 -5.18 -8.82
CA CYS A 91 4.71 -5.32 -8.59
C CYS A 91 4.19 -4.02 -7.99
N PHE A 92 3.04 -3.58 -8.46
CA PHE A 92 2.34 -2.45 -7.87
C PHE A 92 1.15 -2.95 -7.08
N VAL A 93 0.93 -2.38 -5.91
CA VAL A 93 -0.26 -2.67 -5.12
C VAL A 93 -0.88 -1.34 -4.71
N SER A 94 -2.19 -1.25 -4.83
CA SER A 94 -2.91 -0.10 -4.32
C SER A 94 -4.05 -0.56 -3.43
N LEU A 95 -4.37 0.26 -2.45
CA LEU A 95 -5.55 0.09 -1.62
C LEU A 95 -6.45 1.27 -1.94
N ASN A 96 -7.67 0.98 -2.34
CA ASN A 96 -8.56 1.99 -2.89
C ASN A 96 -9.86 2.05 -2.11
N ASP A 97 -10.54 3.19 -2.15
CA ASP A 97 -11.86 3.29 -1.58
C ASP A 97 -12.89 2.69 -2.56
N GLU A 98 -14.13 2.67 -2.14
CA GLU A 98 -15.18 2.05 -2.94
C GLU A 98 -15.50 2.84 -4.21
N LYS A 99 -15.02 4.08 -4.29
CA LYS A 99 -15.17 4.91 -5.46
C LYS A 99 -14.01 4.77 -6.43
N GLY A 100 -13.00 3.99 -6.06
CA GLY A 100 -11.84 3.78 -6.90
C GLY A 100 -10.68 4.72 -6.67
N GLN A 101 -10.77 5.59 -5.68
CA GLN A 101 -9.67 6.49 -5.35
C GLN A 101 -8.72 5.80 -4.38
N SER A 102 -7.43 5.94 -4.63
CA SER A 102 -6.42 5.24 -3.84
C SER A 102 -6.18 5.91 -2.51
N TYR A 103 -6.06 5.10 -1.45
CA TYR A 103 -5.48 5.53 -0.18
C TYR A 103 -3.97 5.54 -0.28
N VAL A 104 -3.42 4.50 -0.89
CA VAL A 104 -1.98 4.33 -1.04
C VAL A 104 -1.69 3.55 -2.32
N VAL A 105 -0.60 3.91 -2.98
CA VAL A 105 -0.07 3.16 -4.12
C VAL A 105 1.38 2.84 -3.80
N VAL A 106 1.76 1.58 -3.90
CA VAL A 106 3.12 1.14 -3.57
C VAL A 106 3.68 0.37 -4.75
N GLU A 107 4.90 0.74 -5.12
CA GLU A 107 5.67 0.01 -6.11
C GLU A 107 6.72 -0.82 -5.37
N PHE A 108 6.70 -2.12 -5.59
CA PHE A 108 7.67 -3.06 -5.01
C PHE A 108 8.60 -3.57 -6.09
N GLN A 109 9.87 -3.66 -5.75
CA GLN A 109 10.88 -4.23 -6.64
C GLN A 109 11.75 -5.22 -5.90
#